data_fa9b372495aefad35e4affd1df39c7ee
#
_entry.id   fa9b372495aefad35e4affd1df39c7ee
#
_cell.length_a   1.000
_cell.length_b   1.000
_cell.length_c   1.000
_cell.angle_alpha   90.00
_cell.angle_beta   90.00
_cell.angle_gamma   90.00
#
_symmetry.space_group_name_H-M   'P 1'
#
loop_
_entity.id
_entity.type
_entity.pdbx_description
1 polymer ?
#
loop_
_entity_poly.entity_id
_entity_poly.type
_entity_poly.pdbx_seq_one_letter_code
_entity_poly.pdbx_strand_id
1 'polypeptide(L)'
;YIVMTQTGIAGIAAIDGELLWNYKRDRPYPDVVIPTPVYYNQHVYASVGSAGCDLIKLTKQNEGSFDATRVYFSRNMKNELGGFVLHNGHVYGSSARRGWVCQAFGSGDLEWYSKRVSDSLGEGSIAYADGRLYLYAEREAEVAIIEAVPEGYQEKGRFTLPEESKMRAPSGKNWTHPAIADGKLYLRDQELLFCYDIK
;
A
#
# COMPACT_ATOMS: atom_id res chain seq x y z
N TYR A 1 -10.22 -15.13 -3.38
CA TYR A 1 -10.06 -13.91 -2.56
C TYR A 1 -8.97 -14.11 -1.53
N ILE A 2 -8.21 -13.04 -1.24
CA ILE A 2 -7.23 -13.02 -0.15
C ILE A 2 -7.71 -11.99 0.87
N VAL A 3 -7.85 -12.42 2.12
CA VAL A 3 -8.33 -11.57 3.20
C VAL A 3 -7.32 -11.53 4.35
N MET A 4 -7.19 -10.37 4.97
CA MET A 4 -6.43 -10.21 6.19
C MET A 4 -7.39 -10.19 7.38
N THR A 5 -6.96 -10.82 8.46
CA THR A 5 -7.65 -10.77 9.75
C THR A 5 -6.64 -10.39 10.84
N GLN A 6 -7.10 -10.09 12.04
CA GLN A 6 -6.19 -9.80 13.16
C GLN A 6 -5.25 -10.98 13.46
N THR A 7 -5.64 -12.21 13.16
CA THR A 7 -4.85 -13.40 13.48
C THR A 7 -3.95 -13.87 12.35
N GLY A 8 -4.13 -13.34 11.12
CA GLY A 8 -3.33 -13.77 9.97
C GLY A 8 -3.94 -13.42 8.63
N ILE A 9 -3.63 -14.23 7.63
CA ILE A 9 -4.04 -14.03 6.25
C ILE A 9 -4.63 -15.33 5.74
N ALA A 10 -5.72 -15.27 4.97
CA ALA A 10 -6.39 -16.44 4.44
C ALA A 10 -6.75 -16.28 2.97
N GLY A 11 -6.76 -17.37 2.24
CA GLY A 11 -7.27 -17.46 0.88
C GLY A 11 -8.59 -18.21 0.85
N ILE A 12 -9.57 -17.65 0.16
CA ILE A 12 -10.94 -18.12 0.09
C ILE A 12 -11.32 -18.31 -1.37
N ALA A 13 -11.93 -19.45 -1.70
CA ALA A 13 -12.44 -19.72 -3.04
C ALA A 13 -13.53 -18.71 -3.42
N ALA A 14 -13.45 -18.18 -4.64
CA ALA A 14 -14.41 -17.18 -5.11
C ALA A 14 -15.79 -17.79 -5.46
N ILE A 15 -15.83 -19.11 -5.71
CA ILE A 15 -17.03 -19.77 -6.20
C ILE A 15 -18.00 -20.14 -5.06
N ASP A 16 -17.49 -20.56 -3.90
CA ASP A 16 -18.29 -21.13 -2.82
C ASP A 16 -17.90 -20.65 -1.41
N GLY A 17 -16.81 -19.89 -1.30
CA GLY A 17 -16.32 -19.38 -0.02
C GLY A 17 -15.48 -20.40 0.77
N GLU A 18 -15.08 -21.53 0.17
CA GLU A 18 -14.24 -22.52 0.83
C GLU A 18 -12.88 -21.93 1.22
N LEU A 19 -12.37 -22.33 2.41
CA LEU A 19 -11.04 -21.93 2.88
C LEU A 19 -9.97 -22.75 2.15
N LEU A 20 -9.20 -22.10 1.27
CA LEU A 20 -8.13 -22.73 0.51
C LEU A 20 -6.81 -22.83 1.27
N TRP A 21 -6.52 -21.85 2.10
CA TRP A 21 -5.33 -21.80 2.95
C TRP A 21 -5.49 -20.75 4.06
N ASN A 22 -4.72 -20.93 5.13
CA ASN A 22 -4.66 -20.00 6.24
C ASN A 22 -3.23 -19.89 6.77
N TYR A 23 -2.69 -18.69 6.76
CA TYR A 23 -1.44 -18.36 7.45
C TYR A 23 -1.77 -17.69 8.77
N LYS A 24 -1.54 -18.39 9.87
CA LYS A 24 -1.73 -17.87 11.23
C LYS A 24 -0.43 -17.28 11.75
N ARG A 25 -0.46 -16.03 12.22
CA ARG A 25 0.68 -15.39 12.86
C ARG A 25 0.85 -15.89 14.29
N ASP A 26 2.11 -15.97 14.74
CA ASP A 26 2.46 -16.29 16.13
C ASP A 26 1.87 -15.27 17.12
N ARG A 27 1.75 -14.03 16.68
CA ARG A 27 1.12 -12.92 17.43
C ARG A 27 0.11 -12.22 16.53
N PRO A 28 -1.13 -12.00 17.02
CA PRO A 28 -2.12 -11.21 16.29
C PRO A 28 -1.58 -9.83 15.92
N TYR A 29 -2.16 -9.25 14.86
CA TYR A 29 -1.91 -7.84 14.56
C TYR A 29 -2.47 -6.97 15.69
N PRO A 30 -1.70 -6.03 16.22
CA PRO A 30 -2.13 -5.21 17.36
C PRO A 30 -3.17 -4.15 16.97
N ASP A 31 -3.24 -3.83 15.68
CA ASP A 31 -4.05 -2.75 15.14
C ASP A 31 -5.15 -3.26 14.20
N VAL A 32 -5.96 -2.32 13.76
CA VAL A 32 -6.95 -2.53 12.70
C VAL A 32 -6.24 -2.93 11.42
N VAL A 33 -6.78 -3.92 10.73
CA VAL A 33 -6.25 -4.46 9.49
C VAL A 33 -6.99 -3.81 8.32
N ILE A 34 -6.36 -2.89 7.61
CA ILE A 34 -6.98 -2.08 6.56
C ILE A 34 -6.35 -2.32 5.17
N PRO A 35 -5.00 -2.30 5.01
CA PRO A 35 -4.40 -2.41 3.69
C PRO A 35 -4.74 -3.73 3.01
N THR A 36 -5.06 -3.65 1.72
CA THR A 36 -5.33 -4.83 0.89
C THR A 36 -4.02 -5.57 0.60
N PRO A 37 -3.94 -6.90 0.84
CA PRO A 37 -2.76 -7.66 0.49
C PRO A 37 -2.53 -7.72 -1.01
N VAL A 38 -1.26 -7.79 -1.43
CA VAL A 38 -0.88 -7.94 -2.83
C VAL A 38 -0.42 -9.37 -3.10
N TYR A 39 -0.99 -9.97 -4.15
CA TYR A 39 -0.57 -11.29 -4.64
C TYR A 39 0.30 -11.13 -5.89
N TYR A 40 1.44 -11.80 -5.89
CA TYR A 40 2.31 -11.91 -7.07
C TYR A 40 3.13 -13.19 -7.04
N ASN A 41 3.13 -13.93 -8.15
CA ASN A 41 3.96 -15.13 -8.36
C ASN A 41 3.98 -16.09 -7.15
N GLN A 42 2.81 -16.57 -6.74
CA GLN A 42 2.62 -17.49 -5.60
C GLN A 42 3.04 -16.88 -4.23
N HIS A 43 3.18 -15.58 -4.14
CA HIS A 43 3.47 -14.90 -2.89
C HIS A 43 2.37 -13.89 -2.55
N VAL A 44 2.13 -13.75 -1.26
CA VAL A 44 1.21 -12.74 -0.70
C VAL A 44 2.01 -11.82 0.19
N TYR A 45 2.02 -10.53 -0.16
CA TYR A 45 2.59 -9.48 0.67
C TYR A 45 1.47 -8.77 1.43
N ALA A 46 1.67 -8.57 2.72
CA ALA A 46 0.71 -7.90 3.60
C ALA A 46 1.43 -7.01 4.61
N SER A 47 0.84 -5.88 4.95
CA SER A 47 1.38 -4.94 5.94
C SER A 47 0.28 -4.41 6.84
N VAL A 48 0.61 -4.15 8.10
CA VAL A 48 -0.27 -3.53 9.09
C VAL A 48 0.54 -2.52 9.90
N GLY A 49 0.00 -1.36 10.15
CA GLY A 49 0.58 -0.20 10.81
C GLY A 49 1.70 -0.45 11.79
N SER A 50 1.43 -0.72 13.06
CA SER A 50 2.50 -0.92 14.04
C SER A 50 3.21 -2.27 13.94
N ALA A 51 2.60 -3.27 13.27
CA ALA A 51 3.15 -4.62 13.19
C ALA A 51 4.31 -4.75 12.20
N GLY A 52 4.22 -4.14 11.02
CA GLY A 52 5.15 -4.35 9.91
C GLY A 52 4.52 -5.16 8.77
N CYS A 53 5.35 -5.84 7.98
CA CYS A 53 4.91 -6.58 6.80
C CYS A 53 5.41 -8.03 6.82
N ASP A 54 4.59 -8.91 6.24
CA ASP A 54 4.92 -10.31 6.01
C ASP A 54 4.91 -10.61 4.51
N LEU A 55 5.86 -11.40 4.02
CA LEU A 55 5.79 -12.08 2.74
C LEU A 55 5.55 -13.57 2.97
N ILE A 56 4.51 -14.11 2.35
CA ILE A 56 4.07 -15.50 2.49
C ILE A 56 4.15 -16.15 1.13
N LYS A 57 4.74 -17.33 1.07
CA LYS A 57 4.74 -18.20 -0.12
C LYS A 57 3.59 -19.18 -0.05
N LEU A 58 2.86 -19.29 -1.14
CA LEU A 58 1.82 -20.30 -1.33
C LEU A 58 2.37 -21.46 -2.17
N THR A 59 2.26 -22.67 -1.67
CA THR A 59 2.66 -23.89 -2.37
C THR A 59 1.43 -24.77 -2.57
N LYS A 60 1.08 -25.04 -3.82
CA LYS A 60 -0.07 -25.89 -4.16
C LYS A 60 0.17 -27.31 -3.65
N GLN A 61 -0.82 -27.84 -2.99
CA GLN A 61 -0.90 -29.22 -2.54
C GLN A 61 -1.86 -30.03 -3.43
N ASN A 62 -2.06 -31.29 -3.11
CA ASN A 62 -3.08 -32.12 -3.74
C ASN A 62 -4.49 -31.59 -3.39
N GLU A 63 -5.46 -31.82 -4.27
CA GLU A 63 -6.89 -31.52 -4.02
C GLU A 63 -7.26 -30.03 -3.92
N GLY A 64 -6.48 -29.12 -4.51
CA GLY A 64 -6.85 -27.70 -4.61
C GLY A 64 -6.52 -26.86 -3.39
N SER A 65 -5.96 -27.45 -2.33
CA SER A 65 -5.47 -26.72 -1.16
C SER A 65 -4.06 -26.15 -1.37
N PHE A 66 -3.65 -25.25 -0.46
CA PHE A 66 -2.32 -24.63 -0.49
C PHE A 66 -1.71 -24.58 0.91
N ASP A 67 -0.41 -24.81 0.98
CA ASP A 67 0.37 -24.44 2.16
C ASP A 67 0.78 -22.98 2.06
N ALA A 68 0.73 -22.29 3.20
CA ALA A 68 1.12 -20.89 3.33
C ALA A 68 2.27 -20.77 4.33
N THR A 69 3.48 -20.47 3.85
CA THR A 69 4.69 -20.38 4.67
C THR A 69 5.29 -18.99 4.62
N ARG A 70 5.74 -18.46 5.77
CA ARG A 70 6.38 -17.15 5.83
C ARG A 70 7.77 -17.21 5.20
N VAL A 71 8.01 -16.33 4.22
CA VAL A 71 9.33 -16.09 3.64
C VAL A 71 10.12 -15.16 4.55
N TYR A 72 9.53 -14.02 4.91
CA TYR A 72 10.10 -13.09 5.88
C TYR A 72 9.02 -12.30 6.63
N PHE A 73 9.46 -11.71 7.73
CA PHE A 73 8.79 -10.61 8.43
C PHE A 73 9.74 -9.42 8.47
N SER A 74 9.25 -8.21 8.18
CA SER A 74 10.04 -6.99 8.25
C SER A 74 9.26 -5.85 8.90
N ARG A 75 9.99 -4.93 9.54
CA ARG A 75 9.42 -3.68 10.08
C ARG A 75 9.71 -2.46 9.20
N ASN A 76 10.16 -2.69 7.98
CA ASN A 76 10.45 -1.62 7.04
C ASN A 76 9.19 -0.96 6.50
N MET A 77 8.15 -1.75 6.19
CA MET A 77 6.84 -1.25 5.79
C MET A 77 5.84 -1.41 6.93
N LYS A 78 5.31 -0.30 7.42
CA LYS A 78 4.26 -0.21 8.44
C LYS A 78 3.12 0.62 7.88
N ASN A 79 2.45 0.07 6.88
CA ASN A 79 1.37 0.76 6.20
C ASN A 79 0.07 0.65 7.00
N GLU A 80 -0.56 1.79 7.28
CA GLU A 80 -1.80 1.84 8.05
C GLU A 80 -3.04 1.88 7.16
N LEU A 81 -3.08 2.79 6.20
CA LEU A 81 -4.30 3.11 5.46
C LEU A 81 -4.11 3.23 3.95
N GLY A 82 -2.98 3.78 3.52
CA GLY A 82 -2.77 4.24 2.15
C GLY A 82 -2.52 3.14 1.11
N GLY A 83 -2.45 1.88 1.53
CA GLY A 83 -2.10 0.78 0.64
C GLY A 83 -0.65 0.82 0.15
N PHE A 84 -0.33 -0.07 -0.77
CA PHE A 84 0.99 -0.17 -1.38
C PHE A 84 0.90 -0.70 -2.81
N VAL A 85 1.91 -0.37 -3.59
CA VAL A 85 2.06 -0.77 -4.99
C VAL A 85 3.25 -1.71 -5.11
N LEU A 86 3.07 -2.83 -5.82
CA LEU A 86 4.16 -3.70 -6.27
C LEU A 86 4.48 -3.37 -7.72
N HIS A 87 5.72 -2.95 -7.98
CA HIS A 87 6.22 -2.68 -9.33
C HIS A 87 7.66 -3.11 -9.46
N ASN A 88 7.99 -3.84 -10.53
CA ASN A 88 9.34 -4.32 -10.87
C ASN A 88 10.09 -4.94 -9.68
N GLY A 89 9.41 -5.80 -8.90
CA GLY A 89 10.02 -6.50 -7.76
C GLY A 89 10.22 -5.64 -6.50
N HIS A 90 9.65 -4.44 -6.45
CA HIS A 90 9.71 -3.54 -5.30
C HIS A 90 8.31 -3.14 -4.83
N VAL A 91 8.16 -3.01 -3.52
CA VAL A 91 6.92 -2.54 -2.87
C VAL A 91 7.12 -1.08 -2.43
N TYR A 92 6.19 -0.24 -2.85
CA TYR A 92 6.14 1.19 -2.52
C TYR A 92 4.91 1.50 -1.69
N GLY A 93 5.04 2.29 -0.65
CA GLY A 93 3.91 2.70 0.19
C GLY A 93 4.34 3.65 1.30
N SER A 94 3.37 4.26 1.97
CA SER A 94 3.65 5.03 3.19
C SER A 94 3.90 4.08 4.36
N SER A 95 4.79 4.48 5.26
CA SER A 95 5.18 3.69 6.43
C SER A 95 5.33 4.57 7.65
N ALA A 96 4.60 4.26 8.72
CA ALA A 96 4.64 5.01 9.96
C ALA A 96 6.09 5.30 10.41
N ARG A 97 6.39 6.57 10.67
CA ARG A 97 7.69 7.11 11.08
C ARG A 97 8.78 7.14 10.01
N ARG A 98 8.56 6.59 8.82
CA ARG A 98 9.53 6.58 7.71
C ARG A 98 9.09 7.45 6.52
N GLY A 99 7.84 7.86 6.46
CA GLY A 99 7.25 8.48 5.27
C GLY A 99 7.04 7.43 4.17
N TRP A 100 7.38 7.77 2.95
CA TRP A 100 7.31 6.84 1.82
C TRP A 100 8.52 5.90 1.81
N VAL A 101 8.28 4.67 1.43
CA VAL A 101 9.27 3.59 1.48
C VAL A 101 9.27 2.83 0.16
N CYS A 102 10.46 2.46 -0.30
CA CYS A 102 10.68 1.40 -1.26
C CYS A 102 11.36 0.22 -0.56
N GLN A 103 10.81 -0.96 -0.77
CA GLN A 103 11.29 -2.21 -0.17
C GLN A 103 11.38 -3.29 -1.25
N ALA A 104 12.48 -4.04 -1.29
CA ALA A 104 12.59 -5.21 -2.15
C ALA A 104 11.53 -6.26 -1.79
N PHE A 105 10.73 -6.69 -2.78
CA PHE A 105 9.63 -7.63 -2.55
C PHE A 105 10.10 -8.99 -2.06
N GLY A 106 11.17 -9.52 -2.65
CA GLY A 106 11.63 -10.89 -2.37
C GLY A 106 12.36 -11.06 -1.05
N SER A 107 13.10 -10.04 -0.60
CA SER A 107 13.94 -10.10 0.62
C SER A 107 13.40 -9.30 1.80
N GLY A 108 12.56 -8.29 1.53
CA GLY A 108 12.10 -7.36 2.55
C GLY A 108 13.13 -6.29 2.93
N ASP A 109 14.22 -6.17 2.16
CA ASP A 109 15.25 -5.17 2.38
C ASP A 109 14.74 -3.78 2.02
N LEU A 110 15.24 -2.80 2.76
CA LEU A 110 14.89 -1.39 2.56
C LEU A 110 15.82 -0.80 1.51
N GLU A 111 15.26 -0.34 0.40
CA GLU A 111 16.01 0.40 -0.63
C GLU A 111 16.14 1.87 -0.23
N TRP A 112 15.03 2.55 0.02
CA TRP A 112 15.02 3.93 0.49
C TRP A 112 13.79 4.26 1.34
N TYR A 113 13.84 5.40 2.03
CA TYR A 113 12.69 6.01 2.71
C TYR A 113 12.77 7.53 2.71
N SER A 114 11.61 8.19 2.58
CA SER A 114 11.54 9.62 2.28
C SER A 114 11.79 10.54 3.48
N LYS A 115 11.67 10.08 4.71
CA LYS A 115 11.88 10.93 5.90
C LYS A 115 13.26 11.61 5.97
N ARG A 116 14.23 11.09 5.22
CA ARG A 116 15.56 11.70 5.07
C ARG A 116 15.66 12.71 3.93
N VAL A 117 14.62 12.81 3.10
CA VAL A 117 14.55 13.77 2.00
C VAL A 117 13.83 14.99 2.52
N SER A 118 14.46 16.16 2.40
CA SER A 118 13.84 17.43 2.77
C SER A 118 12.58 17.64 1.96
N ASP A 119 11.55 18.15 2.62
CA ASP A 119 10.25 18.47 2.01
C ASP A 119 9.54 17.32 1.29
N SER A 120 9.89 16.06 1.61
CA SER A 120 9.13 14.91 1.09
C SER A 120 7.69 14.93 1.60
N LEU A 121 6.76 14.47 0.73
CA LEU A 121 5.34 14.41 1.06
C LEU A 121 5.10 13.57 2.33
N GLY A 122 4.18 14.00 3.18
CA GLY A 122 3.70 13.26 4.33
C GLY A 122 3.06 11.91 3.97
N GLU A 123 2.71 11.12 4.97
CA GLU A 123 2.03 9.83 4.79
C GLU A 123 0.69 10.00 4.04
N GLY A 124 0.27 8.98 3.31
CA GLY A 124 -0.96 9.03 2.53
C GLY A 124 -1.21 7.79 1.68
N SER A 125 -2.04 7.96 0.67
CA SER A 125 -2.44 6.91 -0.26
C SER A 125 -1.63 6.97 -1.56
N ILE A 126 -1.55 5.85 -2.28
CA ILE A 126 -0.69 5.68 -3.46
C ILE A 126 -1.45 5.05 -4.62
N ALA A 127 -1.16 5.52 -5.84
CA ALA A 127 -1.51 4.84 -7.09
C ALA A 127 -0.29 4.79 -8.03
N TYR A 128 -0.34 3.91 -9.02
CA TYR A 128 0.72 3.73 -10.01
C TYR A 128 0.17 3.85 -11.43
N ALA A 129 0.88 4.57 -12.27
CA ALA A 129 0.70 4.55 -13.73
C ALA A 129 1.99 4.96 -14.44
N ASP A 130 2.31 4.31 -15.56
CA ASP A 130 3.37 4.67 -16.50
C ASP A 130 4.72 4.97 -15.85
N GLY A 131 5.17 4.09 -14.95
CA GLY A 131 6.46 4.22 -14.26
C GLY A 131 6.48 5.26 -13.13
N ARG A 132 5.34 5.85 -12.80
CA ARG A 132 5.20 6.89 -11.77
C ARG A 132 4.28 6.47 -10.65
N LEU A 133 4.58 6.93 -9.45
CA LEU A 133 3.75 6.81 -8.26
C LEU A 133 3.11 8.17 -7.98
N TYR A 134 1.80 8.16 -7.79
CA TYR A 134 0.98 9.31 -7.42
C TYR A 134 0.66 9.18 -5.94
N LEU A 135 1.26 10.04 -5.14
CA LEU A 135 1.20 10.04 -3.70
C LEU A 135 0.23 11.13 -3.26
N TYR A 136 -0.84 10.77 -2.54
CA TYR A 136 -1.83 11.71 -2.04
C TYR A 136 -1.72 11.81 -0.53
N ALA A 137 -1.30 12.97 -0.02
CA ALA A 137 -1.10 13.20 1.40
C ALA A 137 -2.41 13.12 2.19
N GLU A 138 -2.35 12.56 3.39
CA GLU A 138 -3.53 12.43 4.24
C GLU A 138 -3.95 13.73 4.92
N ARG A 139 -3.10 14.76 4.98
CA ARG A 139 -3.34 16.00 5.75
C ARG A 139 -3.45 17.26 4.91
N GLU A 140 -2.50 17.48 4.03
CA GLU A 140 -2.28 18.79 3.40
C GLU A 140 -2.95 18.93 2.02
N ALA A 141 -3.81 18.01 1.63
CA ALA A 141 -4.40 17.93 0.27
C ALA A 141 -3.36 18.04 -0.86
N GLU A 142 -2.11 17.69 -0.57
CA GLU A 142 -1.00 17.68 -1.52
C GLU A 142 -0.89 16.36 -2.25
N VAL A 143 -0.41 16.44 -3.48
CA VAL A 143 -0.08 15.30 -4.34
C VAL A 143 1.34 15.44 -4.83
N ALA A 144 2.16 14.42 -4.64
CA ALA A 144 3.48 14.33 -5.24
C ALA A 144 3.51 13.22 -6.30
N ILE A 145 4.25 13.44 -7.37
CA ILE A 145 4.50 12.48 -8.43
C ILE A 145 5.97 12.11 -8.37
N ILE A 146 6.27 10.83 -8.13
CA ILE A 146 7.65 10.33 -8.04
C ILE A 146 7.89 9.21 -9.05
N GLU A 147 9.14 8.95 -9.40
CA GLU A 147 9.49 7.77 -10.18
C GLU A 147 9.37 6.49 -9.34
N ALA A 148 8.85 5.42 -9.97
CA ALA A 148 8.73 4.10 -9.33
C ALA A 148 10.05 3.32 -9.47
N VAL A 149 11.12 3.80 -8.82
CA VAL A 149 12.49 3.25 -8.93
C VAL A 149 13.10 2.98 -7.55
N PRO A 150 13.97 1.97 -7.43
CA PRO A 150 14.62 1.62 -6.16
C PRO A 150 15.81 2.53 -5.79
N GLU A 151 16.31 3.36 -6.69
CA GLU A 151 17.50 4.20 -6.50
C GLU A 151 17.27 5.36 -5.53
N GLY A 152 16.01 5.75 -5.27
CA GLY A 152 15.70 6.83 -4.33
C GLY A 152 14.32 7.46 -4.53
N TYR A 153 13.94 8.33 -3.61
CA TYR A 153 12.76 9.18 -3.73
C TYR A 153 13.05 10.31 -4.74
N GLN A 154 12.57 10.14 -5.97
CA GLN A 154 12.79 11.07 -7.08
C GLN A 154 11.51 11.77 -7.47
N GLU A 155 11.27 12.94 -6.91
CA GLU A 155 10.08 13.74 -7.19
C GLU A 155 10.17 14.42 -8.56
N LYS A 156 9.11 14.32 -9.35
CA LYS A 156 8.98 14.88 -10.69
C LYS A 156 7.95 16.00 -10.77
N GLY A 157 7.10 16.08 -9.78
CA GLY A 157 6.11 17.15 -9.71
C GLY A 157 5.31 17.07 -8.41
N ARG A 158 4.73 18.22 -8.07
CA ARG A 158 3.87 18.38 -6.90
C ARG A 158 2.80 19.41 -7.18
N PHE A 159 1.62 19.20 -6.62
CA PHE A 159 0.55 20.20 -6.62
C PHE A 159 -0.33 20.02 -5.39
N THR A 160 -1.06 21.07 -5.05
CA THR A 160 -2.08 21.06 -4.00
C THR A 160 -3.45 21.11 -4.67
N LEU A 161 -4.45 20.45 -4.10
CA LEU A 161 -5.82 20.56 -4.57
C LEU A 161 -6.28 22.02 -4.49
N PRO A 162 -7.11 22.51 -5.45
CA PRO A 162 -7.51 23.91 -5.50
C PRO A 162 -8.37 24.35 -4.31
N GLU A 163 -9.01 23.39 -3.64
CA GLU A 163 -9.76 23.63 -2.43
C GLU A 163 -9.81 22.35 -1.56
N GLU A 164 -10.07 22.52 -0.27
CA GLU A 164 -10.31 21.44 0.68
C GLU A 164 -11.79 21.39 1.08
N SER A 165 -12.28 20.19 1.37
CA SER A 165 -13.65 20.00 1.82
C SER A 165 -13.92 20.70 3.15
N LYS A 166 -15.02 21.44 3.20
CA LYS A 166 -15.57 22.04 4.44
C LYS A 166 -16.36 21.03 5.28
N MET A 167 -16.66 19.84 4.73
CA MET A 167 -17.37 18.78 5.42
C MET A 167 -16.43 17.85 6.21
N ARG A 168 -15.11 18.01 6.04
CA ARG A 168 -14.13 17.22 6.78
C ARG A 168 -14.11 17.66 8.25
N ALA A 169 -14.16 16.70 9.15
CA ALA A 169 -13.98 16.98 10.58
C ALA A 169 -12.61 17.67 10.83
N PRO A 170 -12.44 18.53 11.83
CA PRO A 170 -11.19 19.24 12.09
C PRO A 170 -9.95 18.33 12.27
N SER A 171 -10.15 17.11 12.77
CA SER A 171 -9.11 16.08 12.88
C SER A 171 -9.13 15.08 11.73
N GLY A 172 -10.03 15.25 10.76
CA GLY A 172 -10.18 14.36 9.62
C GLY A 172 -9.00 14.41 8.68
N LYS A 173 -8.79 13.32 7.97
CA LYS A 173 -7.70 13.12 7.02
C LYS A 173 -8.24 12.65 5.67
N ASN A 174 -7.44 12.78 4.62
CA ASN A 174 -7.72 12.23 3.30
C ASN A 174 -7.32 10.74 3.30
N TRP A 175 -8.30 9.86 3.36
CA TRP A 175 -8.07 8.41 3.34
C TRP A 175 -8.54 7.76 2.04
N THR A 176 -9.02 8.56 1.09
CA THR A 176 -9.41 8.06 -0.23
C THR A 176 -8.17 7.74 -1.06
N HIS A 177 -8.21 6.62 -1.76
CA HIS A 177 -7.13 6.27 -2.66
C HIS A 177 -7.25 7.04 -3.98
N PRO A 178 -6.14 7.52 -4.57
CA PRO A 178 -6.14 8.01 -5.94
C PRO A 178 -6.62 6.90 -6.89
N ALA A 179 -7.42 7.26 -7.89
CA ALA A 179 -7.81 6.35 -8.95
C ALA A 179 -7.28 6.87 -10.28
N ILE A 180 -6.78 5.97 -11.13
CA ILE A 180 -6.27 6.31 -12.46
C ILE A 180 -7.01 5.50 -13.49
N ALA A 181 -7.61 6.17 -14.47
CA ALA A 181 -8.30 5.57 -15.59
C ALA A 181 -8.21 6.48 -16.83
N ASP A 182 -8.02 5.91 -18.00
CA ASP A 182 -8.01 6.58 -19.31
C ASP A 182 -7.08 7.81 -19.38
N GLY A 183 -5.91 7.74 -18.71
CA GLY A 183 -4.94 8.82 -18.66
C GLY A 183 -5.36 9.99 -17.79
N LYS A 184 -6.24 9.75 -16.84
CA LYS A 184 -6.71 10.74 -15.87
C LYS A 184 -6.51 10.23 -14.44
N LEU A 185 -6.11 11.16 -13.57
CA LEU A 185 -6.01 10.98 -12.13
C LEU A 185 -7.25 11.56 -11.47
N TYR A 186 -7.93 10.75 -10.69
CA TYR A 186 -9.09 11.14 -9.89
C TYR A 186 -8.71 11.16 -8.42
N LEU A 187 -8.96 12.30 -7.77
CA LEU A 187 -8.71 12.52 -6.35
C LEU A 187 -10.00 12.97 -5.68
N ARG A 188 -10.31 12.38 -4.54
CA ARG A 188 -11.51 12.72 -3.79
C ARG A 188 -11.18 13.26 -2.40
N ASP A 189 -11.81 14.35 -2.03
CA ASP A 189 -11.85 14.89 -0.69
C ASP A 189 -13.32 15.09 -0.26
N GLN A 190 -13.85 14.14 0.50
CA GLN A 190 -15.24 14.08 0.93
C GLN A 190 -16.22 14.18 -0.28
N GLU A 191 -16.96 15.30 -0.39
CA GLU A 191 -17.89 15.61 -1.49
C GLU A 191 -17.20 16.12 -2.76
N LEU A 192 -15.94 16.55 -2.67
CA LEU A 192 -15.19 17.08 -3.80
C LEU A 192 -14.53 15.96 -4.59
N LEU A 193 -14.63 16.02 -5.91
CA LEU A 193 -13.95 15.12 -6.84
C LEU A 193 -13.17 15.94 -7.88
N PHE A 194 -11.87 15.72 -7.92
CA PHE A 194 -10.95 16.38 -8.85
C PHE A 194 -10.50 15.40 -9.91
N CYS A 195 -10.34 15.88 -11.14
CA CYS A 195 -9.88 15.10 -12.28
C CYS A 195 -8.76 15.86 -13.00
N TYR A 196 -7.61 15.22 -13.12
CA TYR A 196 -6.42 15.78 -13.77
C TYR A 196 -6.02 14.92 -14.97
N ASP A 197 -5.61 15.56 -16.06
CA ASP A 197 -4.97 14.85 -17.18
C ASP A 197 -3.51 14.54 -16.81
N ILE A 198 -3.08 13.29 -17.03
CA ILE A 198 -1.74 12.81 -16.67
C ILE A 198 -1.00 12.20 -17.88
N LYS A 199 -1.48 12.46 -19.09
CA LYS A 199 -0.83 12.05 -20.35
C LYS A 199 0.32 12.98 -20.70
#